data_22de31d8822f369ee269267405cc4136
#
_entry.id   22de31d8822f369ee269267405cc4136
#
_cell.length_a   1.000
_cell.length_b   1.000
_cell.length_c   1.000
_cell.angle_alpha   90.00
_cell.angle_beta   90.00
_cell.angle_gamma   90.00
#
_symmetry.space_group_name_H-M   'P 1'
#
loop_
_entity.id
_entity.type
_entity.pdbx_description
1 polymer ?
#
loop_
_entity_poly.entity_id
_entity_poly.type
_entity_poly.pdbx_seq_one_letter_code
_entity_poly.pdbx_strand_id
1 'polypeptide(L)'
;MSQQAFNKESVRNFIESNMNVFDEDVELNDDTNIFTSGYVNSIFAMRLLNFLENEYGLEVPDEDIIIPNFSSIDAMKALVEKIQGA
;
A
#
# COMPACT_ATOMS: atom_id res chain seq x y z
N MET A 1 -1.39 9.75 21.90
CA MET A 1 -2.33 9.77 20.78
C MET A 1 -2.44 8.40 20.16
N SER A 2 -3.65 8.01 19.85
CA SER A 2 -3.87 6.72 19.23
C SER A 2 -3.44 6.73 17.77
N GLN A 3 -2.88 5.62 17.31
CA GLN A 3 -2.55 5.45 15.92
C GLN A 3 -3.82 5.19 15.13
N GLN A 4 -3.83 5.64 13.88
CA GLN A 4 -4.98 5.45 13.02
C GLN A 4 -5.05 3.99 12.55
N ALA A 5 -6.23 3.40 12.62
CA ALA A 5 -6.43 2.04 12.14
C ALA A 5 -6.28 2.01 10.62
N PHE A 6 -5.79 0.88 10.08
CA PHE A 6 -5.62 0.73 8.65
C PHE A 6 -6.96 0.83 7.94
N ASN A 7 -7.02 1.68 6.92
CA ASN A 7 -8.22 1.90 6.12
C ASN A 7 -7.97 1.44 4.69
N LYS A 8 -8.54 0.31 4.32
CA LYS A 8 -8.35 -0.27 2.99
C LYS A 8 -8.83 0.67 1.89
N GLU A 9 -9.90 1.39 2.12
CA GLU A 9 -10.48 2.29 1.13
C GLU A 9 -9.56 3.45 0.82
N SER A 10 -8.95 4.03 1.86
CA SER A 10 -8.01 5.12 1.71
C SER A 10 -6.81 4.69 0.86
N VAL A 11 -6.27 3.51 1.15
CA VAL A 11 -5.14 2.96 0.42
C VAL A 11 -5.55 2.64 -1.02
N ARG A 12 -6.72 2.03 -1.20
CA ARG A 12 -7.23 1.71 -2.54
C ARG A 12 -7.37 2.97 -3.39
N ASN A 13 -7.93 4.03 -2.82
CA ASN A 13 -8.10 5.30 -3.54
C ASN A 13 -6.76 5.88 -3.95
N PHE A 14 -5.77 5.81 -3.08
CA PHE A 14 -4.44 6.29 -3.38
C PHE A 14 -3.83 5.51 -4.55
N ILE A 15 -3.95 4.18 -4.52
CA ILE A 15 -3.42 3.33 -5.59
C ILE A 15 -4.13 3.63 -6.90
N GLU A 16 -5.45 3.69 -6.89
CA GLU A 16 -6.23 3.95 -8.10
C GLU A 16 -5.90 5.29 -8.73
N SER A 17 -5.64 6.29 -7.91
CA SER A 17 -5.28 7.61 -8.39
C SER A 17 -3.93 7.66 -9.09
N ASN A 18 -3.09 6.65 -8.85
CA ASN A 18 -1.73 6.60 -9.37
C ASN A 18 -1.48 5.44 -10.34
N MET A 19 -2.52 4.67 -10.68
CA MET A 19 -2.37 3.55 -11.59
C MET A 19 -2.08 4.02 -13.01
N ASN A 20 -1.24 3.27 -13.70
CA ASN A 20 -0.89 3.55 -15.10
C ASN A 20 -1.95 3.07 -16.08
N VAL A 21 -2.96 2.37 -15.59
CA VAL A 21 -4.01 1.79 -16.42
C VAL A 21 -5.29 2.60 -16.23
N PHE A 22 -5.92 2.99 -17.33
CA PHE A 22 -7.15 3.77 -17.34
C PHE A 22 -8.33 2.97 -17.87
N ASP A 23 -8.27 1.66 -17.71
CA ASP A 23 -9.31 0.75 -18.19
C ASP A 23 -10.40 0.66 -17.12
N GLU A 24 -11.65 0.82 -17.56
CA GLU A 24 -12.80 0.72 -16.66
C GLU A 24 -12.97 -0.71 -16.11
N ASP A 25 -12.39 -1.69 -16.80
CA ASP A 25 -12.47 -3.08 -16.38
C ASP A 25 -11.41 -3.44 -15.32
N VAL A 26 -10.58 -2.49 -14.94
CA VAL A 26 -9.58 -2.74 -13.91
C VAL A 26 -10.28 -2.93 -12.56
N GLU A 27 -10.02 -4.06 -11.95
CA GLU A 27 -10.59 -4.40 -10.65
C GLU A 27 -9.46 -4.55 -9.64
N LEU A 28 -9.43 -3.64 -8.66
CA LEU A 28 -8.43 -3.67 -7.61
C LEU A 28 -9.02 -4.31 -6.37
N ASN A 29 -8.72 -5.58 -6.19
CA ASN A 29 -9.14 -6.34 -5.01
C ASN A 29 -8.09 -6.23 -3.92
N ASP A 30 -8.45 -6.61 -2.70
CA ASP A 30 -7.53 -6.54 -1.57
C ASP A 30 -6.29 -7.40 -1.77
N ASP A 31 -6.40 -8.49 -2.49
CA ASP A 31 -5.31 -9.43 -2.73
C ASP A 31 -4.65 -9.27 -4.11
N THR A 32 -5.08 -8.29 -4.89
CA THR A 32 -4.49 -8.04 -6.21
C THR A 32 -3.04 -7.58 -6.06
N ASN A 33 -2.14 -8.25 -6.78
CA ASN A 33 -0.73 -7.83 -6.82
C ASN A 33 -0.58 -6.72 -7.85
N ILE A 34 -0.40 -5.50 -7.37
CA ILE A 34 -0.38 -4.32 -8.23
C ILE A 34 0.86 -4.22 -9.09
N PHE A 35 1.94 -4.90 -8.70
CA PHE A 35 3.18 -4.87 -9.48
C PHE A 35 3.17 -5.92 -10.60
N THR A 36 2.79 -7.14 -10.28
CA THR A 36 2.73 -8.20 -11.29
C THR A 36 1.59 -7.99 -12.28
N SER A 37 0.53 -7.30 -11.86
CA SER A 37 -0.57 -6.95 -12.75
C SER A 37 -0.22 -5.81 -13.72
N GLY A 38 0.90 -5.14 -13.46
CA GLY A 38 1.31 -4.03 -14.31
C GLY A 38 0.59 -2.72 -14.05
N TYR A 39 -0.18 -2.64 -12.99
CA TYR A 39 -0.92 -1.41 -12.66
C TYR A 39 0.01 -0.28 -12.24
N VAL A 40 1.09 -0.62 -11.53
CA VAL A 40 2.08 0.35 -11.07
C VAL A 40 3.47 -0.26 -11.22
N ASN A 41 4.50 0.59 -11.15
CA ASN A 41 5.89 0.14 -11.22
C ASN A 41 6.54 0.19 -9.83
N SER A 42 7.80 -0.26 -9.75
CA SER A 42 8.50 -0.34 -8.49
C SER A 42 8.77 1.03 -7.86
N ILE A 43 8.79 2.09 -8.65
CA ILE A 43 8.95 3.45 -8.13
C ILE A 43 7.76 3.82 -7.26
N PHE A 44 6.59 3.31 -7.60
CA PHE A 44 5.38 3.57 -6.83
C PHE A 44 5.48 3.01 -5.42
N ALA A 45 6.29 1.97 -5.21
CA ALA A 45 6.49 1.42 -3.86
C ALA A 45 6.99 2.49 -2.90
N MET A 46 7.86 3.39 -3.37
CA MET A 46 8.36 4.48 -2.54
C MET A 46 7.25 5.47 -2.19
N ARG A 47 6.34 5.71 -3.13
CA ARG A 47 5.20 6.59 -2.88
C ARG A 47 4.25 5.97 -1.86
N LEU A 48 4.03 4.65 -1.97
CA LEU A 48 3.22 3.93 -0.99
C LEU A 48 3.85 3.99 0.39
N LEU A 49 5.16 3.83 0.46
CA LEU A 49 5.88 3.92 1.72
C LEU A 49 5.63 5.27 2.39
N ASN A 50 5.83 6.35 1.64
CA ASN A 50 5.59 7.69 2.16
C ASN A 50 4.14 7.90 2.57
N PHE A 51 3.21 7.41 1.75
CA PHE A 51 1.79 7.52 2.05
C PHE A 51 1.45 6.84 3.37
N LEU A 52 1.91 5.60 3.54
CA LEU A 52 1.61 4.83 4.74
C LEU A 52 2.22 5.46 5.98
N GLU A 53 3.45 5.96 5.86
CA GLU A 53 4.11 6.60 7.00
C GLU A 53 3.37 7.87 7.42
N ASN A 54 2.95 8.68 6.46
CA ASN A 54 2.25 9.92 6.74
C ASN A 54 0.82 9.69 7.20
N GLU A 55 0.11 8.77 6.55
CA GLU A 55 -1.29 8.52 6.84
C GLU A 55 -1.48 7.90 8.23
N TYR A 56 -0.58 6.99 8.61
CA TYR A 56 -0.73 6.24 9.85
C TYR A 56 0.26 6.64 10.93
N GLY A 57 1.10 7.64 10.65
CA GLY A 57 2.03 8.16 11.64
C GLY A 57 3.03 7.13 12.13
N LEU A 58 3.55 6.30 11.22
CA LEU A 58 4.50 5.25 11.56
C LEU A 58 5.78 5.37 10.74
N GLU A 59 6.78 4.58 11.09
CA GLU A 59 8.04 4.52 10.37
C GLU A 59 8.31 3.05 10.03
N VAL A 60 8.48 2.77 8.72
CA VAL A 60 8.73 1.40 8.26
C VAL A 60 10.23 1.12 8.36
N PRO A 61 10.64 0.05 9.08
CA PRO A 61 12.05 -0.33 9.15
C PRO A 61 12.59 -0.69 7.77
N ASP A 62 13.86 -0.42 7.54
CA ASP A 62 14.50 -0.69 6.25
C ASP A 62 14.33 -2.14 5.81
N GLU A 63 14.39 -3.07 6.76
CA GLU A 63 14.25 -4.50 6.46
C GLU A 63 12.86 -4.87 5.95
N ASP A 64 11.87 -4.04 6.20
CA ASP A 64 10.50 -4.27 5.76
C ASP A 64 10.17 -3.52 4.47
N ILE A 65 11.11 -2.71 3.95
CA ILE A 65 10.90 -1.98 2.71
C ILE A 65 11.25 -2.90 1.54
N ILE A 66 10.34 -3.84 1.27
CA ILE A 66 10.49 -4.83 0.20
C ILE A 66 9.21 -4.86 -0.61
N ILE A 67 9.33 -5.17 -1.90
CA ILE A 67 8.19 -5.16 -2.83
C ILE A 67 7.02 -6.01 -2.33
N PRO A 68 7.22 -7.24 -1.83
CA PRO A 68 6.09 -8.06 -1.36
C PRO A 68 5.23 -7.39 -0.29
N ASN A 69 5.81 -6.52 0.53
CA ASN A 69 5.05 -5.84 1.59
C ASN A 69 4.13 -4.73 1.05
N PHE A 70 4.35 -4.31 -0.19
CA PHE A 70 3.57 -3.26 -0.83
C PHE A 70 2.80 -3.77 -2.05
N SER A 71 2.78 -5.08 -2.25
CA SER A 71 2.24 -5.66 -3.49
C SER A 71 0.72 -5.72 -3.52
N SER A 72 0.06 -5.67 -2.37
CA SER A 72 -1.40 -5.71 -2.31
C SER A 72 -1.88 -4.94 -1.10
N ILE A 73 -3.17 -4.63 -1.08
CA ILE A 73 -3.78 -3.94 0.06
C ILE A 73 -3.67 -4.81 1.32
N ASP A 74 -3.88 -6.13 1.17
CA ASP A 74 -3.74 -7.06 2.29
C ASP A 74 -2.33 -7.08 2.84
N ALA A 75 -1.32 -7.04 1.95
CA ALA A 75 0.08 -7.01 2.38
C ALA A 75 0.39 -5.74 3.15
N MET A 76 -0.10 -4.60 2.67
CA MET A 76 0.09 -3.33 3.35
C MET A 76 -0.61 -3.29 4.70
N LYS A 77 -1.80 -3.88 4.78
CA LYS A 77 -2.51 -3.99 6.05
C LYS A 77 -1.69 -4.77 7.07
N ALA A 78 -1.15 -5.92 6.65
CA ALA A 78 -0.32 -6.73 7.53
C ALA A 78 0.92 -5.97 7.99
N LEU A 79 1.54 -5.23 7.08
CA LEU A 79 2.73 -4.43 7.41
C LEU A 79 2.41 -3.34 8.43
N VAL A 80 1.34 -2.59 8.19
CA VAL A 80 0.95 -1.51 9.10
C VAL A 80 0.61 -2.07 10.48
N GLU A 81 -0.15 -3.15 10.53
CA GLU A 81 -0.54 -3.77 11.80
C GLU A 81 0.66 -4.32 12.56
N LYS A 82 1.62 -4.90 11.84
CA LYS A 82 2.86 -5.38 12.44
C LYS A 82 3.62 -4.24 13.13
N ILE A 83 3.73 -3.12 12.45
CA ILE A 83 4.47 -1.97 12.97
C ILE A 83 3.72 -1.33 14.13
N GLN A 84 2.40 -1.19 14.01
CA GLN A 84 1.59 -0.59 15.06
C GLN A 84 1.55 -1.47 16.31
N GLY A 85 1.65 -2.77 16.14
CA GLY A 85 1.62 -3.71 17.25
C GLY A 85 2.97 -3.96 17.90
N ALA A 86 4.02 -3.44 17.32
CA ALA A 86 5.38 -3.69 17.82
C ALA A 86 5.73 -2.79 19.01
#